data_36619fde1a00e5ba97be5d5ff47dbd4a
#
_entry.id   36619fde1a00e5ba97be5d5ff47dbd4a
#
_cell.length_a   1.000
_cell.length_b   1.000
_cell.length_c   1.000
_cell.angle_alpha   90.00
_cell.angle_beta   90.00
_cell.angle_gamma   90.00
#
_symmetry.space_group_name_H-M   'P 1'
#
loop_
_entity.id
_entity.type
_entity.pdbx_description
1 polymer ?
#
loop_
_entity_poly.entity_id
_entity_poly.type
_entity_poly.pdbx_seq_one_letter_code
_entity_poly.pdbx_strand_id
1 'polypeptide(L)'
;LAENTIIVYSADNGYYMGNRGLAGKWSHFEESLRVPLIIADPRVSDGKKGHVSDAIALNLDLPATFLDWAGVEVPARYQGHSLRPIVAEQEPDDWRTESFHEHFAVRNRIPAFEGVRNDRFKYVRYVDHGQTEFLHDLKNDPDELVNLAGDAAHADTLAAMRDRTTARVNELGGSLLPLKGAFTASTVPHPVAAAAVSANPDKDGFVRVFDGKSLRGWTGDLKHWSVKDGALTGTTDGSLKMNRFLTWTHSTVQNFDLRVKVKVTAGGNSGIQYRGTSRPDLGLDIVTGYQCDVVADNPNYNGMLYEERGRRILSHTGEKVIVDTDGQPWVVGEIPVKEFAADEWHDYRVLVEGNHHQHWIDGHMTADLIDFDAKGRALEGVLAVQVHVGPAMKIQYRDFRIKHLADDLPLLKQSDHPIPADAVGVRPQGRLPKDWKPPVFGKR
;
A
#
# COMPACT_ATOMS: atom_id res chain seq x y z
N LEU A 1 5.82 -45.45 6.55
CA LEU A 1 6.49 -44.18 6.91
C LEU A 1 5.58 -43.32 7.79
N ALA A 2 4.29 -43.16 7.47
CA ALA A 2 3.37 -42.27 8.21
C ALA A 2 3.27 -42.61 9.71
N GLU A 3 3.34 -43.86 10.07
CA GLU A 3 3.24 -44.35 11.47
C GLU A 3 4.53 -44.13 12.29
N ASN A 4 5.63 -43.79 11.64
CA ASN A 4 6.95 -43.58 12.26
C ASN A 4 7.61 -42.26 11.81
N THR A 5 6.81 -41.24 11.49
CA THR A 5 7.32 -39.97 11.05
C THR A 5 6.49 -38.84 11.67
N ILE A 6 7.16 -37.96 12.41
CA ILE A 6 6.55 -36.69 12.88
C ILE A 6 6.69 -35.68 11.76
N ILE A 7 5.62 -35.00 11.41
CA ILE A 7 5.61 -33.96 10.39
C ILE A 7 5.36 -32.63 11.08
N VAL A 8 6.24 -31.65 10.83
CA VAL A 8 6.10 -30.26 11.28
C VAL A 8 6.07 -29.36 10.07
N TYR A 9 5.02 -28.58 9.94
CA TYR A 9 4.88 -27.55 8.92
C TYR A 9 4.84 -26.17 9.58
N SER A 10 5.76 -25.30 9.22
CA SER A 10 5.85 -23.93 9.72
C SER A 10 6.57 -23.03 8.70
N ALA A 11 6.78 -21.76 9.05
CA ALA A 11 7.59 -20.81 8.30
C ALA A 11 8.52 -20.04 9.27
N ASP A 12 9.55 -19.39 8.73
CA ASP A 12 10.49 -18.57 9.49
C ASP A 12 9.87 -17.25 9.93
N ASN A 13 9.01 -16.67 9.09
CA ASN A 13 8.28 -15.41 9.32
C ASN A 13 7.02 -15.37 8.45
N GLY A 14 6.12 -14.44 8.76
CA GLY A 14 5.02 -14.07 7.90
C GLY A 14 5.46 -13.21 6.72
N TYR A 15 4.51 -12.78 5.88
CA TYR A 15 4.81 -12.02 4.67
C TYR A 15 3.61 -11.16 4.26
N TYR A 16 3.88 -9.90 3.89
CA TYR A 16 2.87 -9.01 3.30
C TYR A 16 2.72 -9.31 1.81
N MET A 17 1.53 -9.74 1.41
CA MET A 17 1.16 -10.01 0.01
C MET A 17 0.34 -8.84 -0.57
N GLY A 18 0.65 -7.61 -0.18
CA GLY A 18 -0.13 -6.42 -0.50
C GLY A 18 -1.02 -5.92 0.64
N ASN A 19 -1.17 -6.70 1.70
CA ASN A 19 -1.87 -6.27 2.92
C ASN A 19 -1.29 -4.96 3.44
N ARG A 20 -2.14 -4.01 3.84
CA ARG A 20 -1.74 -2.68 4.32
C ARG A 20 -0.92 -1.87 3.30
N GLY A 21 -0.96 -2.22 2.01
CA GLY A 21 -0.09 -1.63 1.00
C GLY A 21 1.39 -1.98 1.17
N LEU A 22 1.71 -2.98 1.99
CA LEU A 22 3.07 -3.44 2.27
C LEU A 22 3.41 -4.69 1.47
N ALA A 23 4.69 -4.85 1.15
CA ALA A 23 5.27 -6.08 0.61
C ALA A 23 6.49 -6.48 1.45
N GLY A 24 6.74 -7.78 1.54
CA GLY A 24 7.87 -8.27 2.34
C GLY A 24 7.48 -8.56 3.79
N LYS A 25 8.35 -8.18 4.72
CA LYS A 25 8.26 -8.55 6.14
C LYS A 25 8.97 -7.52 7.02
N TRP A 26 9.16 -7.84 8.31
CA TRP A 26 9.97 -7.10 9.28
C TRP A 26 9.29 -5.86 9.90
N SER A 27 7.98 -5.87 10.01
CA SER A 27 7.26 -4.96 10.89
C SER A 27 6.48 -5.71 11.96
N HIS A 28 5.83 -4.98 12.85
CA HIS A 28 5.21 -5.55 14.05
C HIS A 28 3.82 -6.18 13.83
N PHE A 29 3.26 -6.10 12.63
CA PHE A 29 1.91 -6.61 12.37
C PHE A 29 1.86 -8.14 12.27
N GLU A 30 0.71 -8.72 12.58
CA GLU A 30 0.51 -10.17 12.58
C GLU A 30 0.87 -10.82 11.24
N GLU A 31 0.63 -10.14 10.11
CA GLU A 31 1.00 -10.66 8.79
C GLU A 31 2.52 -10.88 8.64
N SER A 32 3.34 -10.14 9.36
CA SER A 32 4.80 -10.31 9.37
C SER A 32 5.29 -11.25 10.46
N LEU A 33 4.60 -11.29 11.60
CA LEU A 33 5.04 -12.03 12.78
C LEU A 33 4.44 -13.45 12.86
N ARG A 34 3.16 -13.59 12.51
CA ARG A 34 2.43 -14.85 12.67
C ARG A 34 2.71 -15.81 11.52
N VAL A 35 3.00 -17.05 11.88
CA VAL A 35 3.24 -18.14 10.94
C VAL A 35 2.32 -19.32 11.24
N PRO A 36 2.00 -20.16 10.25
CA PRO A 36 1.33 -21.42 10.52
C PRO A 36 2.24 -22.33 11.34
N LEU A 37 1.65 -23.12 12.23
CA LEU A 37 2.33 -24.22 12.89
C LEU A 37 1.38 -25.42 12.92
N ILE A 38 1.72 -26.47 12.19
CA ILE A 38 0.97 -27.73 12.13
C ILE A 38 1.92 -28.85 12.50
N ILE A 39 1.55 -29.64 13.49
CA ILE A 39 2.34 -30.77 13.95
C ILE A 39 1.48 -32.04 13.86
N ALA A 40 1.95 -33.01 13.13
CA ALA A 40 1.39 -34.39 13.09
C ALA A 40 2.36 -35.36 13.74
N ASP A 41 2.04 -35.79 14.94
CA ASP A 41 2.79 -36.85 15.68
C ASP A 41 1.95 -38.13 15.71
N PRO A 42 2.36 -39.21 15.04
CA PRO A 42 1.61 -40.47 14.99
C PRO A 42 1.46 -41.14 16.36
N ARG A 43 2.25 -40.76 17.34
CA ARG A 43 2.22 -41.29 18.70
C ARG A 43 1.10 -40.71 19.56
N VAL A 44 0.51 -39.59 19.12
CA VAL A 44 -0.65 -39.01 19.78
C VAL A 44 -1.88 -39.86 19.55
N SER A 45 -2.65 -40.15 20.59
CA SER A 45 -3.83 -41.02 20.51
C SER A 45 -4.88 -40.42 19.57
N ASP A 46 -5.65 -41.27 18.88
CA ASP A 46 -6.63 -40.85 17.86
C ASP A 46 -7.66 -39.83 18.38
N GLY A 47 -8.07 -39.95 19.66
CA GLY A 47 -9.02 -39.03 20.27
C GLY A 47 -8.48 -37.61 20.51
N LYS A 48 -7.16 -37.42 20.35
CA LYS A 48 -6.47 -36.13 20.53
C LYS A 48 -5.91 -35.57 19.23
N LYS A 49 -6.11 -36.25 18.11
CA LYS A 49 -5.69 -35.76 16.79
C LYS A 49 -6.63 -34.71 16.26
N GLY A 50 -6.06 -33.70 15.57
CA GLY A 50 -6.84 -32.66 14.89
C GLY A 50 -7.33 -31.54 15.81
N HIS A 51 -6.84 -31.44 17.05
CA HIS A 51 -7.16 -30.31 17.93
C HIS A 51 -6.43 -29.02 17.48
N VAL A 52 -6.97 -27.89 17.87
CA VAL A 52 -6.38 -26.56 17.70
C VAL A 52 -6.09 -26.02 19.10
N SER A 53 -4.86 -25.52 19.31
CA SER A 53 -4.44 -24.91 20.56
C SER A 53 -4.25 -23.40 20.38
N ASP A 54 -4.68 -22.62 21.36
CA ASP A 54 -4.44 -21.17 21.44
C ASP A 54 -3.16 -20.83 22.21
N ALA A 55 -2.41 -21.85 22.68
CA ALA A 55 -1.14 -21.66 23.36
C ALA A 55 -0.14 -20.90 22.48
N ILE A 56 0.55 -19.91 23.07
CA ILE A 56 1.56 -19.13 22.36
C ILE A 56 2.76 -20.03 22.06
N ALA A 57 2.95 -20.37 20.79
CA ALA A 57 4.09 -21.12 20.26
C ALA A 57 5.01 -20.20 19.46
N LEU A 58 6.31 -20.41 19.58
CA LEU A 58 7.34 -19.59 18.94
C LEU A 58 8.29 -20.48 18.13
N ASN A 59 8.89 -19.94 17.07
CA ASN A 59 9.89 -20.68 16.28
C ASN A 59 11.06 -21.20 17.13
N LEU A 60 11.42 -20.50 18.20
CA LEU A 60 12.47 -20.93 19.12
C LEU A 60 12.09 -22.17 19.96
N ASP A 61 10.81 -22.58 19.96
CA ASP A 61 10.34 -23.80 20.61
C ASP A 61 10.65 -25.06 19.78
N LEU A 62 10.76 -24.92 18.47
CA LEU A 62 11.00 -26.05 17.56
C LEU A 62 12.30 -26.79 17.87
N PRO A 63 13.46 -26.13 18.07
CA PRO A 63 14.69 -26.83 18.45
C PRO A 63 14.55 -27.58 19.78
N ALA A 64 13.91 -26.97 20.79
CA ALA A 64 13.68 -27.62 22.08
C ALA A 64 12.77 -28.85 21.93
N THR A 65 11.73 -28.73 21.11
CA THR A 65 10.79 -29.81 20.81
C THR A 65 11.48 -30.99 20.09
N PHE A 66 12.35 -30.70 19.12
CA PHE A 66 13.08 -31.76 18.40
C PHE A 66 14.05 -32.52 19.29
N LEU A 67 14.75 -31.81 20.21
CA LEU A 67 15.62 -32.45 21.17
C LEU A 67 14.83 -33.34 22.15
N ASP A 68 13.71 -32.86 22.68
CA ASP A 68 12.83 -33.61 23.57
C ASP A 68 12.28 -34.87 22.87
N TRP A 69 11.83 -34.76 21.63
CA TRP A 69 11.38 -35.93 20.87
C TRP A 69 12.49 -36.95 20.61
N ALA A 70 13.72 -36.48 20.49
CA ALA A 70 14.90 -37.33 20.32
C ALA A 70 15.41 -37.92 21.65
N GLY A 71 14.80 -37.56 22.80
CA GLY A 71 15.27 -37.99 24.13
C GLY A 71 16.59 -37.31 24.54
N VAL A 72 16.92 -36.16 23.95
CA VAL A 72 18.13 -35.40 24.24
C VAL A 72 17.75 -34.21 25.19
N GLU A 73 18.54 -34.02 26.22
CA GLU A 73 18.33 -32.88 27.15
C GLU A 73 18.42 -31.55 26.42
N VAL A 74 17.43 -30.68 26.65
CA VAL A 74 17.41 -29.33 26.10
C VAL A 74 18.42 -28.45 26.86
N PRO A 75 19.44 -27.89 26.20
CA PRO A 75 20.42 -27.06 26.87
C PRO A 75 19.82 -25.85 27.56
N ALA A 76 20.25 -25.53 28.77
CA ALA A 76 19.72 -24.42 29.57
C ALA A 76 19.80 -23.01 28.91
N ARG A 77 20.65 -22.86 27.88
CA ARG A 77 20.73 -21.61 27.08
C ARG A 77 19.58 -21.44 26.08
N TYR A 78 18.77 -22.48 25.84
CA TYR A 78 17.62 -22.37 24.97
C TYR A 78 16.49 -21.65 25.69
N GLN A 79 15.91 -20.67 25.04
CA GLN A 79 14.79 -19.90 25.56
C GLN A 79 13.43 -20.48 25.17
N GLY A 80 13.43 -21.42 24.21
CA GLY A 80 12.24 -22.13 23.76
C GLY A 80 11.88 -23.28 24.69
N HIS A 81 10.61 -23.64 24.69
CA HIS A 81 10.04 -24.75 25.45
C HIS A 81 9.61 -25.86 24.50
N SER A 82 9.63 -27.11 24.93
CA SER A 82 9.11 -28.23 24.12
C SER A 82 7.60 -28.08 23.92
N LEU A 83 7.16 -28.12 22.67
CA LEU A 83 5.74 -28.15 22.29
C LEU A 83 5.08 -29.52 22.49
N ARG A 84 5.85 -30.53 22.89
CA ARG A 84 5.33 -31.91 23.06
C ARG A 84 4.13 -31.99 24.00
N PRO A 85 4.10 -31.31 25.16
CA PRO A 85 2.92 -31.30 26.02
C PRO A 85 1.69 -30.70 25.32
N ILE A 86 1.87 -29.58 24.59
CA ILE A 86 0.78 -28.92 23.85
C ILE A 86 0.21 -29.85 22.78
N VAL A 87 1.08 -30.52 22.01
CA VAL A 87 0.69 -31.50 20.99
C VAL A 87 -0.09 -32.68 21.59
N ALA A 88 0.20 -33.03 22.85
CA ALA A 88 -0.50 -34.07 23.58
C ALA A 88 -1.76 -33.61 24.35
N GLU A 89 -2.18 -32.37 24.16
CA GLU A 89 -3.27 -31.71 24.94
C GLU A 89 -3.01 -31.78 26.47
N GLN A 90 -1.79 -31.48 26.85
CA GLN A 90 -1.31 -31.44 28.22
C GLN A 90 -0.57 -30.12 28.47
N GLU A 91 -1.25 -29.01 28.18
CA GLU A 91 -0.64 -27.69 28.36
C GLU A 91 -0.21 -27.49 29.81
N PRO A 92 1.06 -27.15 30.08
CA PRO A 92 1.55 -26.86 31.42
C PRO A 92 0.89 -25.60 32.00
N ASP A 93 0.60 -25.62 33.30
CA ASP A 93 0.01 -24.45 34.02
C ASP A 93 0.91 -23.19 33.96
N ASP A 94 2.21 -23.38 33.81
CA ASP A 94 3.22 -22.33 33.69
C ASP A 94 3.57 -21.98 32.23
N TRP A 95 2.74 -22.40 31.26
CA TRP A 95 2.97 -22.05 29.86
C TRP A 95 2.93 -20.52 29.68
N ARG A 96 3.74 -20.03 28.73
CA ARG A 96 3.85 -18.59 28.51
C ARG A 96 2.52 -17.97 28.08
N THR A 97 2.22 -16.81 28.66
CA THR A 97 1.02 -16.00 28.33
C THR A 97 1.35 -14.80 27.46
N GLU A 98 2.62 -14.62 27.10
CA GLU A 98 3.09 -13.53 26.24
C GLU A 98 4.31 -13.96 25.41
N SER A 99 4.55 -13.21 24.33
CA SER A 99 5.75 -13.30 23.51
C SER A 99 6.42 -11.93 23.38
N PHE A 100 7.75 -11.91 23.33
CA PHE A 100 8.55 -10.73 23.05
C PHE A 100 9.03 -10.77 21.62
N HIS A 101 8.94 -9.63 20.91
CA HIS A 101 9.33 -9.46 19.52
C HIS A 101 10.24 -8.26 19.37
N GLU A 102 11.31 -8.43 18.62
CA GLU A 102 12.22 -7.34 18.29
C GLU A 102 12.75 -7.45 16.87
N HIS A 103 13.07 -6.30 16.27
CA HIS A 103 13.71 -6.22 14.97
C HIS A 103 14.73 -5.08 14.94
N PHE A 104 16.00 -5.41 14.69
CA PHE A 104 17.10 -4.47 14.64
C PHE A 104 17.96 -4.56 13.38
N ALA A 105 17.58 -5.43 12.43
CA ALA A 105 18.30 -5.59 11.18
C ALA A 105 17.89 -4.53 10.15
N VAL A 106 18.81 -4.20 9.22
CA VAL A 106 18.55 -3.33 8.04
C VAL A 106 17.93 -1.97 8.41
N ARG A 107 18.31 -1.39 9.50
CA ARG A 107 17.78 -0.15 10.11
C ARG A 107 17.75 1.07 9.19
N ASN A 108 18.56 1.10 8.16
CA ASN A 108 18.54 2.15 7.14
C ASN A 108 17.32 2.08 6.20
N ARG A 109 16.54 1.00 6.27
CA ARG A 109 15.34 0.77 5.44
C ARG A 109 14.11 0.46 6.27
N ILE A 110 14.29 -0.22 7.39
CA ILE A 110 13.22 -0.72 8.24
C ILE A 110 13.46 -0.25 9.66
N PRO A 111 12.53 0.51 10.25
CA PRO A 111 12.65 0.99 11.61
C PRO A 111 12.79 -0.16 12.60
N ALA A 112 13.70 -0.01 13.56
CA ALA A 112 13.89 -0.98 14.63
C ALA A 112 12.77 -0.87 15.66
N PHE A 113 12.25 -2.01 16.10
CA PHE A 113 11.21 -2.08 17.13
C PHE A 113 11.47 -3.16 18.15
N GLU A 114 10.83 -3.01 19.30
CA GLU A 114 10.71 -4.00 20.36
C GLU A 114 9.31 -3.92 20.99
N GLY A 115 8.77 -5.04 21.46
CA GLY A 115 7.43 -5.08 22.03
C GLY A 115 7.00 -6.44 22.54
N VAL A 116 5.86 -6.47 23.23
CA VAL A 116 5.24 -7.69 23.75
C VAL A 116 3.83 -7.86 23.20
N ARG A 117 3.46 -9.13 23.04
CA ARG A 117 2.14 -9.58 22.64
C ARG A 117 1.64 -10.63 23.62
N ASN A 118 0.41 -10.49 24.08
CA ASN A 118 -0.33 -11.54 24.79
C ASN A 118 -1.53 -12.02 23.94
N ASP A 119 -2.45 -12.74 24.53
CA ASP A 119 -3.66 -13.26 23.87
C ASP A 119 -4.57 -12.16 23.30
N ARG A 120 -4.57 -10.99 23.93
CA ARG A 120 -5.48 -9.89 23.57
C ARG A 120 -4.77 -8.65 23.04
N PHE A 121 -3.72 -8.20 23.71
CA PHE A 121 -3.07 -6.94 23.36
C PHE A 121 -1.67 -7.16 22.79
N LYS A 122 -1.30 -6.33 21.83
CA LYS A 122 0.06 -6.19 21.34
C LYS A 122 0.51 -4.74 21.49
N TYR A 123 1.64 -4.56 22.15
CA TYR A 123 2.31 -3.28 22.28
C TYR A 123 3.68 -3.36 21.61
N VAL A 124 4.00 -2.32 20.84
CA VAL A 124 5.28 -2.18 20.15
C VAL A 124 5.73 -0.73 20.21
N ARG A 125 7.02 -0.55 20.46
CA ARG A 125 7.70 0.74 20.38
C ARG A 125 8.80 0.69 19.34
N TYR A 126 8.83 1.67 18.44
CA TYR A 126 9.91 1.88 17.51
C TYR A 126 10.98 2.71 18.19
N VAL A 127 12.19 2.17 18.31
CA VAL A 127 13.30 2.75 19.09
C VAL A 127 14.18 3.70 18.29
N ASP A 128 13.98 3.75 16.97
CA ASP A 128 14.54 4.73 16.05
C ASP A 128 13.41 5.42 15.27
N HIS A 129 13.74 6.32 14.35
CA HIS A 129 12.74 7.00 13.48
C HIS A 129 11.59 7.68 14.24
N GLY A 130 11.89 8.39 15.34
CA GLY A 130 10.94 9.25 16.05
C GLY A 130 10.32 8.68 17.31
N GLN A 131 10.74 7.49 17.76
CA GLN A 131 10.26 6.85 18.99
C GLN A 131 8.73 6.82 19.10
N THR A 132 8.11 6.21 18.12
CA THR A 132 6.65 6.02 18.07
C THR A 132 6.25 4.69 18.66
N GLU A 133 5.01 4.61 19.15
CA GLU A 133 4.47 3.40 19.76
C GLU A 133 3.06 3.06 19.25
N PHE A 134 2.72 1.80 19.43
CA PHE A 134 1.46 1.22 18.99
C PHE A 134 0.91 0.30 20.08
N LEU A 135 -0.40 0.35 20.27
CA LEU A 135 -1.17 -0.60 21.06
C LEU A 135 -2.33 -1.10 20.23
N HIS A 136 -2.44 -2.41 20.09
CA HIS A 136 -3.53 -3.06 19.35
C HIS A 136 -4.32 -4.02 20.24
N ASP A 137 -5.65 -4.03 20.11
CA ASP A 137 -6.54 -5.03 20.74
C ASP A 137 -6.84 -6.12 19.71
N LEU A 138 -6.04 -7.17 19.67
CA LEU A 138 -6.11 -8.25 18.69
C LEU A 138 -7.43 -9.03 18.72
N LYS A 139 -8.16 -8.96 19.84
CA LYS A 139 -9.46 -9.61 19.99
C LYS A 139 -10.59 -8.84 19.28
N ASN A 140 -10.59 -7.52 19.41
CA ASN A 140 -11.63 -6.66 18.84
C ASN A 140 -11.21 -6.06 17.49
N ASP A 141 -9.92 -6.04 17.20
CA ASP A 141 -9.30 -5.53 15.98
C ASP A 141 -8.18 -6.48 15.53
N PRO A 142 -8.52 -7.72 15.08
CA PRO A 142 -7.54 -8.71 14.66
C PRO A 142 -6.70 -8.26 13.44
N ASP A 143 -7.22 -7.31 12.69
CA ASP A 143 -6.51 -6.70 11.56
C ASP A 143 -5.63 -5.52 11.97
N GLU A 144 -5.53 -5.20 13.27
CA GLU A 144 -4.67 -4.14 13.82
C GLU A 144 -4.82 -2.79 13.11
N LEU A 145 -6.06 -2.42 12.84
CA LEU A 145 -6.39 -1.22 12.08
C LEU A 145 -6.36 0.05 12.93
N VAL A 146 -6.45 -0.10 14.25
CA VAL A 146 -6.56 1.01 15.19
C VAL A 146 -5.36 1.00 16.13
N ASN A 147 -4.60 2.11 16.18
CA ASN A 147 -3.60 2.32 17.21
C ASN A 147 -4.25 2.96 18.44
N LEU A 148 -4.36 2.21 19.51
CA LEU A 148 -4.95 2.64 20.78
C LEU A 148 -3.95 3.40 21.70
N ALA A 149 -2.69 3.56 21.32
CA ALA A 149 -1.67 4.21 22.15
C ALA A 149 -1.98 5.69 22.46
N GLY A 150 -2.85 6.34 21.69
CA GLY A 150 -3.33 7.70 21.94
C GLY A 150 -4.71 7.77 22.59
N ASP A 151 -5.35 6.64 22.86
CA ASP A 151 -6.69 6.59 23.43
C ASP A 151 -6.67 6.61 24.95
N ALA A 152 -7.26 7.63 25.54
CA ALA A 152 -7.34 7.79 26.99
C ALA A 152 -8.06 6.62 27.70
N ALA A 153 -9.00 5.94 27.03
CA ALA A 153 -9.69 4.78 27.58
C ALA A 153 -8.77 3.55 27.74
N HIS A 154 -7.62 3.53 27.05
CA HIS A 154 -6.63 2.46 27.09
C HIS A 154 -5.33 2.85 27.79
N ALA A 155 -5.30 3.99 28.52
CA ALA A 155 -4.09 4.51 29.15
C ALA A 155 -3.46 3.53 30.13
N ASP A 156 -4.24 2.87 30.99
CA ASP A 156 -3.76 1.88 31.94
C ASP A 156 -3.20 0.63 31.26
N THR A 157 -3.88 0.15 30.22
CA THR A 157 -3.40 -0.98 29.39
C THR A 157 -2.07 -0.62 28.72
N LEU A 158 -1.98 0.57 28.15
CA LEU A 158 -0.76 1.06 27.53
C LEU A 158 0.40 1.12 28.53
N ALA A 159 0.16 1.65 29.73
CA ALA A 159 1.17 1.72 30.79
C ALA A 159 1.66 0.31 31.18
N ALA A 160 0.74 -0.60 31.45
CA ALA A 160 1.07 -1.99 31.80
C ALA A 160 1.88 -2.69 30.69
N MET A 161 1.52 -2.53 29.42
CA MET A 161 2.23 -3.14 28.29
C MET A 161 3.62 -2.51 28.04
N ARG A 162 3.77 -1.21 28.31
CA ARG A 162 5.09 -0.52 28.29
C ARG A 162 6.01 -1.08 29.36
N ASP A 163 5.51 -1.20 30.61
CA ASP A 163 6.26 -1.72 31.72
C ASP A 163 6.67 -3.17 31.47
N ARG A 164 5.75 -3.97 30.94
CA ARG A 164 6.03 -5.37 30.60
C ARG A 164 7.10 -5.48 29.51
N THR A 165 7.02 -4.66 28.45
CA THR A 165 8.04 -4.60 27.39
C THR A 165 9.40 -4.22 27.98
N THR A 166 9.44 -3.22 28.85
CA THR A 166 10.68 -2.77 29.50
C THR A 166 11.27 -3.85 30.39
N ALA A 167 10.44 -4.58 31.14
CA ALA A 167 10.89 -5.71 31.95
C ALA A 167 11.53 -6.79 31.07
N ARG A 168 10.86 -7.19 29.98
CA ARG A 168 11.41 -8.21 29.06
C ARG A 168 12.72 -7.77 28.39
N VAL A 169 12.80 -6.53 27.94
CA VAL A 169 14.04 -5.96 27.39
C VAL A 169 15.18 -6.05 28.43
N ASN A 170 14.93 -5.69 29.69
CA ASN A 170 15.94 -5.76 30.76
C ASN A 170 16.35 -7.20 31.10
N GLU A 171 15.39 -8.14 31.12
CA GLU A 171 15.65 -9.59 31.31
C GLU A 171 16.57 -10.15 30.21
N LEU A 172 16.48 -9.61 29.00
CA LEU A 172 17.26 -10.02 27.83
C LEU A 172 18.58 -9.23 27.66
N GLY A 173 18.96 -8.40 28.60
CA GLY A 173 20.24 -7.69 28.60
C GLY A 173 20.17 -6.21 28.18
N GLY A 174 18.97 -5.66 28.04
CA GLY A 174 18.72 -4.26 27.70
C GLY A 174 18.48 -4.03 26.21
N SER A 175 17.96 -2.84 25.87
CA SER A 175 17.71 -2.45 24.48
C SER A 175 19.02 -2.32 23.70
N LEU A 176 19.03 -2.83 22.48
CA LEU A 176 20.18 -2.73 21.56
C LEU A 176 20.43 -1.30 21.08
N LEU A 177 19.52 -0.39 21.33
CA LEU A 177 19.63 1.02 20.97
C LEU A 177 19.32 1.91 22.18
N PRO A 178 20.05 3.03 22.36
CA PRO A 178 19.74 3.98 23.41
C PRO A 178 18.38 4.65 23.16
N LEU A 179 17.50 4.56 24.15
CA LEU A 179 16.21 5.25 24.12
C LEU A 179 16.41 6.74 24.38
N LYS A 180 15.76 7.61 23.60
CA LYS A 180 15.90 9.07 23.67
C LYS A 180 14.57 9.72 24.04
N GLY A 181 14.25 9.81 25.32
CA GLY A 181 13.03 10.47 25.80
C GLY A 181 11.79 9.57 25.79
N ALA A 182 10.61 10.20 25.87
CA ALA A 182 9.34 9.50 25.93
C ALA A 182 8.89 9.02 24.56
N PHE A 183 8.19 7.89 24.53
CA PHE A 183 7.49 7.43 23.32
C PHE A 183 6.20 8.22 23.13
N THR A 184 5.84 8.47 21.87
CA THR A 184 4.58 9.12 21.50
C THR A 184 3.75 8.15 20.68
N ALA A 185 2.42 8.18 20.88
CA ALA A 185 1.52 7.45 20.01
C ALA A 185 1.84 7.79 18.55
N SER A 186 2.05 6.77 17.72
CA SER A 186 2.29 7.02 16.30
C SER A 186 1.06 7.70 15.71
N THR A 187 1.27 8.90 15.22
CA THR A 187 0.28 9.63 14.41
C THR A 187 0.41 9.28 12.93
N VAL A 188 1.40 8.45 12.57
CA VAL A 188 1.43 7.86 11.23
C VAL A 188 0.14 7.03 11.15
N PRO A 189 -0.82 7.42 10.30
CA PRO A 189 -1.96 6.57 10.09
C PRO A 189 -1.39 5.21 9.68
N HIS A 190 -1.76 4.17 10.42
CA HIS A 190 -1.65 2.86 9.80
C HIS A 190 -2.25 2.98 8.40
N PRO A 191 -1.74 2.27 7.40
CA PRO A 191 -2.58 1.90 6.30
C PRO A 191 -3.72 1.07 6.93
N VAL A 192 -4.69 1.80 7.47
CA VAL A 192 -5.93 1.24 7.92
C VAL A 192 -6.53 0.70 6.64
N ALA A 193 -6.82 -0.58 6.58
CA ALA A 193 -7.93 -1.00 5.74
C ALA A 193 -9.09 -0.12 6.19
N ALA A 194 -9.31 0.96 5.47
CA ALA A 194 -10.35 1.89 5.81
C ALA A 194 -11.63 1.07 5.81
N ALA A 195 -12.33 1.02 6.92
CA ALA A 195 -13.76 0.86 6.82
C ALA A 195 -14.18 1.89 5.78
N ALA A 196 -14.62 1.40 4.62
CA ALA A 196 -14.88 2.22 3.45
C ALA A 196 -15.55 3.50 3.89
N VAL A 197 -15.10 4.64 3.41
CA VAL A 197 -15.66 5.96 3.75
C VAL A 197 -17.17 6.01 3.45
N SER A 198 -17.66 5.07 2.67
CA SER A 198 -19.04 4.59 2.61
C SER A 198 -18.99 3.14 2.13
N ALA A 199 -19.27 2.19 3.01
CA ALA A 199 -19.42 0.78 2.62
C ALA A 199 -20.60 0.57 1.63
N ASN A 200 -21.51 1.56 1.53
CA ASN A 200 -22.65 1.50 0.66
C ASN A 200 -22.49 2.47 -0.50
N PRO A 201 -22.57 2.00 -1.75
CA PRO A 201 -22.64 2.86 -2.92
C PRO A 201 -23.83 3.84 -2.82
N ASP A 202 -23.65 5.04 -3.39
CA ASP A 202 -24.77 5.94 -3.61
C ASP A 202 -25.73 5.38 -4.67
N LYS A 203 -26.83 6.11 -4.94
CA LYS A 203 -27.85 5.68 -5.92
C LYS A 203 -27.30 5.44 -7.34
N ASP A 204 -26.14 6.02 -7.67
CA ASP A 204 -25.49 5.89 -8.96
C ASP A 204 -24.35 4.84 -8.94
N GLY A 205 -24.13 4.16 -7.80
CA GLY A 205 -23.16 3.10 -7.61
C GLY A 205 -21.76 3.60 -7.25
N PHE A 206 -21.58 4.88 -6.86
CA PHE A 206 -20.30 5.41 -6.43
C PHE A 206 -20.08 5.23 -4.93
N VAL A 207 -18.88 4.85 -4.53
CA VAL A 207 -18.40 4.88 -3.16
C VAL A 207 -17.45 6.08 -2.98
N ARG A 208 -17.49 6.71 -1.80
CA ARG A 208 -16.53 7.76 -1.48
C ARG A 208 -15.19 7.14 -1.11
N VAL A 209 -14.10 7.68 -1.63
CA VAL A 209 -12.72 7.30 -1.28
C VAL A 209 -12.05 8.32 -0.35
N PHE A 210 -12.74 9.42 -0.05
CA PHE A 210 -12.32 10.44 0.90
C PHE A 210 -13.51 10.98 1.70
N ASP A 211 -13.36 11.07 3.04
CA ASP A 211 -14.44 11.45 3.96
C ASP A 211 -14.63 12.97 4.15
N GLY A 212 -13.72 13.76 3.56
CA GLY A 212 -13.71 15.21 3.74
C GLY A 212 -13.16 15.67 5.10
N LYS A 213 -12.71 14.77 5.97
CA LYS A 213 -12.34 15.08 7.36
C LYS A 213 -10.98 14.60 7.78
N SER A 214 -10.53 13.45 7.26
CA SER A 214 -9.31 12.79 7.70
C SER A 214 -8.55 12.14 6.54
N LEU A 215 -7.27 11.84 6.74
CA LEU A 215 -6.48 11.01 5.82
C LEU A 215 -6.73 9.51 6.00
N ARG A 216 -7.80 9.15 6.70
CA ARG A 216 -8.16 7.76 6.90
C ARG A 216 -8.36 7.05 5.56
N GLY A 217 -7.70 5.91 5.39
CA GLY A 217 -7.71 5.16 4.13
C GLY A 217 -6.73 5.68 3.08
N TRP A 218 -5.83 6.59 3.48
CA TRP A 218 -4.76 7.10 2.62
C TRP A 218 -3.42 7.02 3.34
N THR A 219 -2.35 6.71 2.63
CA THR A 219 -0.98 6.64 3.16
C THR A 219 -0.01 7.47 2.31
N GLY A 220 0.92 8.15 2.97
CA GLY A 220 1.95 8.99 2.34
C GLY A 220 2.67 9.86 3.35
N ASP A 221 3.62 10.69 2.92
CA ASP A 221 4.39 11.56 3.80
C ASP A 221 3.54 12.76 4.28
N LEU A 222 3.18 12.76 5.57
CA LEU A 222 2.36 13.81 6.20
C LEU A 222 3.03 15.19 6.24
N LYS A 223 4.31 15.32 5.90
CA LYS A 223 4.93 16.63 5.69
C LYS A 223 4.31 17.35 4.51
N HIS A 224 3.82 16.59 3.52
CA HIS A 224 3.27 17.12 2.29
C HIS A 224 1.75 17.03 2.22
N TRP A 225 1.13 16.11 3.00
CA TRP A 225 -0.29 15.82 2.93
C TRP A 225 -1.04 16.14 4.22
N SER A 226 -2.18 16.75 4.09
CA SER A 226 -3.09 17.12 5.20
C SER A 226 -4.53 17.19 4.71
N VAL A 227 -5.48 17.38 5.62
CA VAL A 227 -6.85 17.75 5.26
C VAL A 227 -7.06 19.20 5.64
N LYS A 228 -7.48 20.03 4.67
CA LYS A 228 -7.82 21.43 4.87
C LYS A 228 -9.10 21.77 4.11
N ASP A 229 -10.01 22.46 4.75
CA ASP A 229 -11.28 22.93 4.16
C ASP A 229 -12.08 21.82 3.46
N GLY A 230 -12.11 20.63 4.06
CA GLY A 230 -12.82 19.46 3.52
C GLY A 230 -12.15 18.82 2.31
N ALA A 231 -10.88 19.13 2.03
CA ALA A 231 -10.13 18.60 0.90
C ALA A 231 -8.83 17.89 1.33
N LEU A 232 -8.47 16.79 0.67
CA LEU A 232 -7.11 16.27 0.66
C LEU A 232 -6.22 17.36 0.11
N THR A 233 -5.25 17.83 0.88
CA THR A 233 -4.40 18.96 0.53
C THR A 233 -2.94 18.53 0.51
N GLY A 234 -2.34 18.59 -0.67
CA GLY A 234 -0.92 18.39 -0.90
C GLY A 234 -0.20 19.74 -1.01
N THR A 235 0.98 19.87 -0.40
CA THR A 235 1.78 21.11 -0.46
C THR A 235 3.27 20.80 -0.60
N THR A 236 3.97 21.66 -1.32
CA THR A 236 5.43 21.74 -1.35
C THR A 236 5.89 23.19 -1.32
N ASP A 237 7.03 23.43 -0.70
CA ASP A 237 7.74 24.71 -0.68
C ASP A 237 8.73 24.87 -1.85
N GLY A 238 8.76 23.90 -2.77
CA GLY A 238 9.69 23.84 -3.88
C GLY A 238 11.00 23.10 -3.58
N SER A 239 11.16 22.56 -2.37
CA SER A 239 12.39 21.84 -1.97
C SER A 239 12.40 20.36 -2.35
N LEU A 240 11.28 19.80 -2.84
CA LEU A 240 11.17 18.41 -3.23
C LEU A 240 12.21 18.00 -4.27
N LYS A 241 12.83 16.84 -4.08
CA LYS A 241 13.79 16.24 -5.01
C LYS A 241 13.20 15.14 -5.87
N MET A 242 12.03 14.62 -5.48
CA MET A 242 11.24 13.63 -6.23
C MET A 242 9.75 13.78 -5.89
N ASN A 243 8.91 13.35 -6.82
CA ASN A 243 7.46 13.34 -6.62
C ASN A 243 7.09 12.52 -5.39
N ARG A 244 6.07 12.97 -4.66
CA ARG A 244 5.51 12.32 -3.47
C ARG A 244 4.05 12.00 -3.70
N PHE A 245 3.65 10.83 -3.23
CA PHE A 245 2.30 10.33 -3.46
C PHE A 245 1.55 10.12 -2.16
N LEU A 246 0.24 10.30 -2.23
CA LEU A 246 -0.70 9.85 -1.23
C LEU A 246 -1.51 8.73 -1.86
N THR A 247 -1.37 7.51 -1.35
CA THR A 247 -1.96 6.30 -1.92
C THR A 247 -3.20 5.90 -1.15
N TRP A 248 -4.29 5.61 -1.86
CA TRP A 248 -5.48 5.02 -1.29
C TRP A 248 -5.25 3.54 -0.98
N THR A 249 -5.59 3.13 0.26
CA THR A 249 -5.18 1.81 0.80
C THR A 249 -6.32 0.81 0.91
N HIS A 250 -7.56 1.21 0.54
CA HIS A 250 -8.72 0.34 0.74
C HIS A 250 -8.76 -0.85 -0.25
N SER A 251 -8.44 -0.61 -1.51
CA SER A 251 -8.40 -1.64 -2.55
C SER A 251 -7.54 -1.19 -3.72
N THR A 252 -7.21 -2.13 -4.60
CA THR A 252 -6.73 -1.84 -5.95
C THR A 252 -7.90 -1.42 -6.84
N VAL A 253 -7.59 -0.84 -7.99
CA VAL A 253 -8.56 -0.44 -9.01
C VAL A 253 -8.27 -1.17 -10.32
N GLN A 254 -9.31 -1.78 -10.90
CA GLN A 254 -9.26 -2.46 -12.20
C GLN A 254 -10.05 -1.67 -13.24
N ASN A 255 -11.35 -1.93 -13.35
CA ASN A 255 -12.29 -1.22 -14.19
C ASN A 255 -13.09 -0.26 -13.32
N PHE A 256 -13.16 1.01 -13.69
CA PHE A 256 -13.78 2.01 -12.81
C PHE A 256 -14.18 3.30 -13.55
N ASP A 257 -15.16 4.01 -12.97
CA ASP A 257 -15.45 5.43 -13.21
C ASP A 257 -15.07 6.20 -11.93
N LEU A 258 -14.05 7.04 -12.00
CA LEU A 258 -13.55 7.86 -10.91
C LEU A 258 -13.91 9.32 -11.16
N ARG A 259 -14.39 10.00 -10.11
CA ARG A 259 -14.75 11.42 -10.15
C ARG A 259 -14.22 12.14 -8.93
N VAL A 260 -13.61 13.31 -9.17
CA VAL A 260 -13.02 14.13 -8.12
C VAL A 260 -12.98 15.58 -8.52
N LYS A 261 -13.25 16.49 -7.59
CA LYS A 261 -12.97 17.91 -7.77
C LYS A 261 -11.53 18.21 -7.41
N VAL A 262 -10.82 18.86 -8.31
CA VAL A 262 -9.40 19.21 -8.16
C VAL A 262 -9.22 20.71 -8.25
N LYS A 263 -8.33 21.25 -7.42
CA LYS A 263 -7.90 22.64 -7.46
C LYS A 263 -6.39 22.71 -7.23
N VAL A 264 -5.68 23.32 -8.16
CA VAL A 264 -4.22 23.47 -8.13
C VAL A 264 -3.85 24.93 -8.29
N THR A 265 -2.84 25.38 -7.55
CA THR A 265 -2.30 26.74 -7.68
C THR A 265 -1.61 26.94 -9.04
N ALA A 266 -1.58 28.19 -9.52
CA ALA A 266 -0.84 28.57 -10.72
C ALA A 266 0.60 28.06 -10.69
N GLY A 267 1.12 27.55 -11.81
CA GLY A 267 2.43 26.90 -11.91
C GLY A 267 2.53 25.51 -11.26
N GLY A 268 1.44 25.03 -10.64
CA GLY A 268 1.40 23.74 -9.97
C GLY A 268 1.27 22.56 -10.95
N ASN A 269 1.86 21.43 -10.55
CA ASN A 269 1.76 20.16 -11.25
C ASN A 269 1.44 19.03 -10.24
N SER A 270 0.52 18.17 -10.63
CA SER A 270 0.07 17.03 -9.85
C SER A 270 -0.49 15.94 -10.77
N GLY A 271 -1.11 14.91 -10.21
CA GLY A 271 -1.74 13.86 -11.00
C GLY A 271 -2.61 12.93 -10.17
N ILE A 272 -3.55 12.31 -10.85
CA ILE A 272 -4.36 11.22 -10.32
C ILE A 272 -3.80 9.94 -10.93
N GLN A 273 -3.11 9.13 -10.11
CA GLN A 273 -2.54 7.87 -10.54
C GLN A 273 -3.50 6.73 -10.30
N TYR A 274 -3.53 5.80 -11.24
CA TYR A 274 -4.38 4.63 -11.19
C TYR A 274 -3.69 3.42 -11.82
N ARG A 275 -4.11 2.22 -11.41
CA ARG A 275 -3.45 0.96 -11.76
C ARG A 275 -1.93 1.02 -11.56
N GLY A 276 -1.54 1.76 -10.52
CA GLY A 276 -0.14 1.99 -10.20
C GLY A 276 0.47 0.84 -9.40
N THR A 277 1.81 0.86 -9.34
CA THR A 277 2.60 -0.05 -8.48
C THR A 277 3.37 0.77 -7.47
N SER A 278 3.21 0.45 -6.18
CA SER A 278 4.04 1.03 -5.13
C SER A 278 5.48 0.57 -5.27
N ARG A 279 6.44 1.51 -5.13
CA ARG A 279 7.87 1.27 -5.31
C ARG A 279 8.64 1.62 -4.03
N PRO A 280 8.48 0.82 -2.96
CA PRO A 280 9.17 1.05 -1.68
C PRO A 280 10.70 0.97 -1.79
N ASP A 281 11.21 0.31 -2.83
CA ASP A 281 12.64 0.30 -3.21
C ASP A 281 13.17 1.67 -3.63
N LEU A 282 12.29 2.58 -4.10
CA LEU A 282 12.62 3.96 -4.46
C LEU A 282 12.26 4.98 -3.37
N GLY A 283 11.38 4.60 -2.44
CA GLY A 283 10.90 5.41 -1.32
C GLY A 283 9.50 4.95 -0.87
N LEU A 284 9.17 5.14 0.40
CA LEU A 284 7.93 4.63 1.01
C LEU A 284 6.63 5.13 0.36
N ASP A 285 6.69 6.28 -0.29
CA ASP A 285 5.55 6.97 -0.90
C ASP A 285 5.74 7.20 -2.41
N ILE A 286 6.47 6.30 -3.09
CA ILE A 286 6.66 6.34 -4.53
C ILE A 286 5.72 5.37 -5.22
N VAL A 287 5.02 5.86 -6.24
CA VAL A 287 4.09 5.10 -7.07
C VAL A 287 4.46 5.29 -8.54
N THR A 288 4.32 4.23 -9.32
CA THR A 288 4.47 4.24 -10.78
C THR A 288 3.14 3.87 -11.43
N GLY A 289 2.98 4.08 -12.72
CA GLY A 289 1.79 3.66 -13.48
C GLY A 289 1.06 4.80 -14.18
N TYR A 290 -0.14 4.55 -14.67
CA TYR A 290 -0.93 5.53 -15.40
C TYR A 290 -1.32 6.72 -14.54
N GLN A 291 -1.33 7.90 -15.14
CA GLN A 291 -1.66 9.16 -14.50
C GLN A 291 -2.51 10.05 -15.41
N CYS A 292 -3.60 10.55 -14.87
CA CYS A 292 -4.28 11.71 -15.40
C CYS A 292 -3.59 12.95 -14.82
N ASP A 293 -2.84 13.68 -15.65
CA ASP A 293 -2.07 14.84 -15.21
C ASP A 293 -2.97 16.01 -14.82
N VAL A 294 -2.52 16.76 -13.82
CA VAL A 294 -3.13 18.00 -13.34
C VAL A 294 -2.10 19.12 -13.45
N VAL A 295 -2.18 19.91 -14.51
CA VAL A 295 -1.21 20.98 -14.80
C VAL A 295 -1.94 22.29 -15.06
N ALA A 296 -1.88 23.23 -14.11
CA ALA A 296 -2.70 24.43 -14.10
C ALA A 296 -2.53 25.32 -15.33
N ASP A 297 -1.29 25.53 -15.78
CA ASP A 297 -0.96 26.58 -16.75
C ASP A 297 -0.48 26.02 -18.10
N ASN A 298 -0.76 24.75 -18.36
CA ASN A 298 -0.38 24.13 -19.64
C ASN A 298 -1.51 23.27 -20.19
N PRO A 299 -2.33 23.82 -21.11
CA PRO A 299 -3.47 23.12 -21.64
C PRO A 299 -3.10 21.84 -22.43
N ASN A 300 -1.85 21.73 -22.91
CA ASN A 300 -1.40 20.53 -23.64
C ASN A 300 -1.06 19.35 -22.72
N TYR A 301 -0.92 19.61 -21.40
CA TYR A 301 -0.62 18.56 -20.42
C TYR A 301 -1.76 18.33 -19.42
N ASN A 302 -2.65 19.29 -19.23
CA ASN A 302 -3.74 19.18 -18.28
C ASN A 302 -4.78 18.15 -18.71
N GLY A 303 -4.89 17.03 -18.01
CA GLY A 303 -5.74 15.91 -18.37
C GLY A 303 -5.13 14.92 -19.37
N MET A 304 -3.85 15.07 -19.73
CA MET A 304 -3.13 14.08 -20.56
C MET A 304 -3.02 12.73 -19.87
N LEU A 305 -2.70 11.69 -20.63
CA LEU A 305 -2.37 10.39 -20.09
C LEU A 305 -0.84 10.19 -20.08
N TYR A 306 -0.31 10.13 -18.89
CA TYR A 306 1.11 9.92 -18.61
C TYR A 306 1.31 8.59 -17.88
N GLU A 307 2.46 7.97 -18.00
CA GLU A 307 2.85 6.82 -17.22
C GLU A 307 4.09 7.15 -16.38
N GLU A 308 3.85 7.37 -15.09
CA GLU A 308 4.89 7.76 -14.14
C GLU A 308 5.94 6.67 -14.00
N ARG A 309 7.19 7.02 -14.32
CA ARG A 309 8.36 6.13 -14.32
C ARG A 309 8.24 4.89 -15.21
N GLY A 310 7.33 4.95 -16.19
CA GLY A 310 7.12 3.92 -17.21
C GLY A 310 7.40 4.47 -18.61
N ARG A 311 6.46 4.26 -19.54
CA ARG A 311 6.55 4.69 -20.95
C ARG A 311 6.42 6.20 -21.16
N ARG A 312 6.15 6.99 -20.11
CA ARG A 312 6.08 8.46 -20.08
C ARG A 312 4.79 9.00 -20.70
N ILE A 313 4.86 9.91 -21.66
CA ILE A 313 3.68 10.46 -22.33
C ILE A 313 3.13 9.42 -23.27
N LEU A 314 1.92 8.92 -22.97
CA LEU A 314 1.17 8.02 -23.83
C LEU A 314 0.18 8.79 -24.72
N SER A 315 -0.37 9.91 -24.25
CA SER A 315 -1.26 10.79 -25.01
C SER A 315 -1.14 12.20 -24.44
N HIS A 316 -0.96 13.21 -25.29
CA HIS A 316 -1.14 14.61 -24.87
C HIS A 316 -2.62 14.95 -24.72
N THR A 317 -2.91 16.04 -24.05
CA THR A 317 -4.26 16.60 -24.01
C THR A 317 -4.72 16.93 -25.43
N GLY A 318 -5.91 16.49 -25.77
CA GLY A 318 -6.46 16.71 -27.11
C GLY A 318 -6.20 15.59 -28.11
N GLU A 319 -5.58 14.48 -27.69
CA GLU A 319 -5.26 13.36 -28.58
C GLU A 319 -6.14 12.14 -28.32
N LYS A 320 -6.54 11.46 -29.42
CA LYS A 320 -6.99 10.07 -29.41
C LYS A 320 -5.83 9.21 -29.82
N VAL A 321 -5.48 8.21 -28.99
CA VAL A 321 -4.25 7.43 -29.17
C VAL A 321 -4.54 5.93 -29.13
N ILE A 322 -3.81 5.19 -29.95
CA ILE A 322 -3.68 3.73 -29.85
C ILE A 322 -2.22 3.42 -29.56
N VAL A 323 -1.97 2.74 -28.44
CA VAL A 323 -0.67 2.10 -28.18
C VAL A 323 -0.71 0.73 -28.85
N ASP A 324 0.19 0.49 -29.79
CA ASP A 324 0.24 -0.77 -30.52
C ASP A 324 0.82 -1.92 -29.66
N THR A 325 0.83 -3.14 -30.20
CA THR A 325 1.36 -4.32 -29.50
C THR A 325 2.88 -4.27 -29.23
N ASP A 326 3.59 -3.36 -29.87
CA ASP A 326 5.02 -3.10 -29.65
C ASP A 326 5.27 -1.98 -28.63
N GLY A 327 4.20 -1.37 -28.09
CA GLY A 327 4.25 -0.31 -27.09
C GLY A 327 4.45 1.10 -27.64
N GLN A 328 4.34 1.28 -28.98
CA GLN A 328 4.44 2.60 -29.60
C GLN A 328 3.05 3.29 -29.60
N PRO A 329 2.93 4.50 -29.02
CA PRO A 329 1.71 5.28 -29.06
C PRO A 329 1.57 6.04 -30.40
N TRP A 330 0.39 5.93 -31.03
CA TRP A 330 0.01 6.51 -32.31
C TRP A 330 -1.19 7.42 -32.15
N VAL A 331 -1.07 8.67 -32.59
CA VAL A 331 -2.21 9.61 -32.65
C VAL A 331 -3.12 9.19 -33.82
N VAL A 332 -4.35 8.85 -33.49
CA VAL A 332 -5.35 8.36 -34.44
C VAL A 332 -6.56 9.30 -34.60
N GLY A 333 -6.57 10.39 -33.84
CA GLY A 333 -7.60 11.41 -33.91
C GLY A 333 -7.33 12.56 -32.93
N GLU A 334 -8.16 13.59 -33.00
CA GLU A 334 -8.03 14.80 -32.20
C GLU A 334 -9.28 15.04 -31.36
N ILE A 335 -9.11 15.72 -30.23
CA ILE A 335 -10.13 16.24 -29.34
C ILE A 335 -9.85 17.73 -29.21
N PRO A 336 -10.83 18.63 -29.32
CA PRO A 336 -10.59 20.08 -29.12
C PRO A 336 -9.97 20.35 -27.76
N VAL A 337 -8.85 21.07 -27.70
CA VAL A 337 -8.20 21.47 -26.44
C VAL A 337 -8.96 22.63 -25.82
N LYS A 338 -9.17 22.56 -24.50
CA LYS A 338 -9.80 23.62 -23.69
C LYS A 338 -8.86 24.04 -22.58
N GLU A 339 -8.82 25.34 -22.28
CA GLU A 339 -8.10 25.88 -21.13
C GLU A 339 -8.97 25.83 -19.87
N PHE A 340 -8.34 25.55 -18.72
CA PHE A 340 -8.96 25.52 -17.41
C PHE A 340 -8.16 26.42 -16.47
N ALA A 341 -8.86 27.27 -15.73
CA ALA A 341 -8.22 28.26 -14.86
C ALA A 341 -7.51 27.62 -13.67
N ALA A 342 -6.31 28.10 -13.35
CA ALA A 342 -5.66 27.76 -12.09
C ALA A 342 -6.43 28.33 -10.90
N ASP A 343 -6.21 27.78 -9.71
CA ASP A 343 -6.86 28.21 -8.46
C ASP A 343 -8.39 28.12 -8.43
N GLU A 344 -8.99 27.40 -9.39
CA GLU A 344 -10.41 27.07 -9.44
C GLU A 344 -10.66 25.59 -9.26
N TRP A 345 -11.90 25.22 -8.88
CA TRP A 345 -12.31 23.83 -8.74
C TRP A 345 -12.83 23.30 -10.06
N HIS A 346 -12.19 22.24 -10.58
CA HIS A 346 -12.58 21.54 -11.80
C HIS A 346 -13.00 20.09 -11.50
N ASP A 347 -14.00 19.59 -12.22
CA ASP A 347 -14.47 18.21 -12.13
C ASP A 347 -13.62 17.32 -13.03
N TYR A 348 -12.74 16.49 -12.44
CA TYR A 348 -11.98 15.46 -13.15
C TYR A 348 -12.74 14.16 -13.14
N ARG A 349 -12.74 13.48 -14.27
CA ARG A 349 -13.24 12.12 -14.43
C ARG A 349 -12.20 11.26 -15.12
N VAL A 350 -11.97 10.07 -14.60
CA VAL A 350 -11.16 9.01 -15.22
C VAL A 350 -12.05 7.78 -15.36
N LEU A 351 -12.29 7.34 -16.60
CA LEU A 351 -13.01 6.10 -16.91
C LEU A 351 -12.03 5.12 -17.51
N VAL A 352 -12.00 3.91 -16.95
CA VAL A 352 -11.13 2.83 -17.41
C VAL A 352 -11.93 1.55 -17.54
N GLU A 353 -12.00 1.02 -18.75
CA GLU A 353 -12.72 -0.20 -19.11
C GLU A 353 -11.77 -1.14 -19.88
N GLY A 354 -11.35 -2.23 -19.25
CA GLY A 354 -10.34 -3.12 -19.83
C GLY A 354 -9.03 -2.39 -20.13
N ASN A 355 -8.68 -2.28 -21.39
CA ASN A 355 -7.51 -1.56 -21.88
C ASN A 355 -7.83 -0.20 -22.54
N HIS A 356 -9.02 0.35 -22.28
CA HIS A 356 -9.48 1.64 -22.75
C HIS A 356 -9.48 2.66 -21.61
N HIS A 357 -8.82 3.78 -21.78
CA HIS A 357 -8.63 4.85 -20.81
C HIS A 357 -9.15 6.16 -21.37
N GLN A 358 -9.96 6.84 -20.61
CA GLN A 358 -10.54 8.12 -21.01
C GLN A 358 -10.48 9.12 -19.85
N HIS A 359 -10.11 10.38 -20.14
CA HIS A 359 -10.04 11.46 -19.18
C HIS A 359 -10.92 12.64 -19.59
N TRP A 360 -11.53 13.31 -18.59
CA TRP A 360 -12.32 14.52 -18.79
C TRP A 360 -12.03 15.55 -17.68
N ILE A 361 -12.18 16.81 -18.05
CA ILE A 361 -12.20 17.95 -17.13
C ILE A 361 -13.46 18.77 -17.45
N ASP A 362 -14.31 19.04 -16.43
CA ASP A 362 -15.58 19.75 -16.55
C ASP A 362 -16.48 19.23 -17.69
N GLY A 363 -16.53 17.90 -17.83
CA GLY A 363 -17.29 17.22 -18.87
C GLY A 363 -16.69 17.29 -20.27
N HIS A 364 -15.55 17.96 -20.45
CA HIS A 364 -14.80 18.01 -21.69
C HIS A 364 -13.75 16.91 -21.72
N MET A 365 -13.77 16.03 -22.73
CA MET A 365 -12.79 14.96 -22.89
C MET A 365 -11.41 15.56 -23.19
N THR A 366 -10.38 15.07 -22.50
CA THR A 366 -8.99 15.54 -22.64
C THR A 366 -8.05 14.49 -23.20
N ALA A 367 -8.32 13.21 -22.99
CA ALA A 367 -7.56 12.10 -23.57
C ALA A 367 -8.47 10.89 -23.78
N ASP A 368 -8.20 10.12 -24.85
CA ASP A 368 -8.89 8.89 -25.23
C ASP A 368 -7.84 7.91 -25.75
N LEU A 369 -7.55 6.83 -24.98
CA LEU A 369 -6.43 5.94 -25.30
C LEU A 369 -6.83 4.47 -25.16
N ILE A 370 -6.47 3.67 -26.18
CA ILE A 370 -6.56 2.21 -26.13
C ILE A 370 -5.14 1.64 -26.09
N ASP A 371 -4.85 0.84 -25.06
CA ASP A 371 -3.53 0.25 -24.84
C ASP A 371 -3.50 -1.24 -25.23
N PHE A 372 -2.87 -1.56 -26.35
CA PHE A 372 -2.70 -2.94 -26.81
C PHE A 372 -1.37 -3.57 -26.41
N ASP A 373 -0.47 -2.84 -25.75
CA ASP A 373 0.81 -3.36 -25.26
C ASP A 373 0.60 -4.31 -24.06
N ALA A 374 0.47 -5.59 -24.33
CA ALA A 374 0.24 -6.60 -23.29
C ALA A 374 1.39 -6.74 -22.28
N LYS A 375 2.58 -6.24 -22.59
CA LYS A 375 3.75 -6.30 -21.71
C LYS A 375 3.87 -5.06 -20.84
N GLY A 376 3.51 -3.88 -21.39
CA GLY A 376 3.65 -2.60 -20.71
C GLY A 376 2.40 -2.17 -19.96
N ARG A 377 1.20 -2.61 -20.37
CA ARG A 377 -0.04 -2.19 -19.72
C ARG A 377 -0.27 -2.86 -18.36
N ALA A 378 -0.82 -2.11 -17.42
CA ALA A 378 -1.38 -2.64 -16.19
C ALA A 378 -2.91 -2.70 -16.27
N LEU A 379 -3.51 -3.80 -15.80
CA LEU A 379 -4.97 -3.97 -15.74
C LEU A 379 -5.51 -3.76 -14.33
N GLU A 380 -4.65 -3.72 -13.32
CA GLU A 380 -4.98 -3.52 -11.91
C GLU A 380 -3.82 -2.80 -11.21
N GLY A 381 -4.11 -2.11 -10.11
CA GLY A 381 -3.09 -1.51 -9.26
C GLY A 381 -3.66 -0.45 -8.31
N VAL A 382 -2.78 0.27 -7.61
CA VAL A 382 -3.18 1.26 -6.61
C VAL A 382 -3.73 2.54 -7.25
N LEU A 383 -4.57 3.24 -6.47
CA LEU A 383 -5.00 4.62 -6.72
C LEU A 383 -4.18 5.56 -5.84
N ALA A 384 -3.64 6.64 -6.41
CA ALA A 384 -2.88 7.63 -5.67
C ALA A 384 -3.04 9.04 -6.24
N VAL A 385 -2.65 10.05 -5.46
CA VAL A 385 -2.53 11.44 -5.90
C VAL A 385 -1.13 11.98 -5.60
N GLN A 386 -0.67 12.94 -6.40
CA GLN A 386 0.73 13.36 -6.43
C GLN A 386 0.94 14.79 -5.91
N VAL A 387 2.06 15.04 -5.22
CA VAL A 387 2.73 16.34 -5.11
C VAL A 387 4.00 16.28 -5.94
N HIS A 388 4.07 17.10 -6.98
CA HIS A 388 5.15 17.06 -7.97
C HIS A 388 6.36 17.92 -7.55
N VAL A 389 7.56 17.51 -7.97
CA VAL A 389 8.77 18.36 -7.88
C VAL A 389 8.56 19.61 -8.73
N GLY A 390 9.03 20.77 -8.25
CA GLY A 390 8.88 22.01 -8.98
C GLY A 390 8.77 23.21 -8.04
N PRO A 391 8.14 24.29 -8.46
CA PRO A 391 7.92 25.45 -7.60
C PRO A 391 7.03 25.12 -6.41
N ALA A 392 7.00 26.00 -5.42
CA ALA A 392 6.06 25.91 -4.33
C ALA A 392 4.62 25.88 -4.85
N MET A 393 3.82 24.89 -4.40
CA MET A 393 2.45 24.74 -4.86
C MET A 393 1.54 24.13 -3.80
N LYS A 394 0.23 24.28 -4.05
CA LYS A 394 -0.83 23.59 -3.31
C LYS A 394 -1.76 22.91 -4.30
N ILE A 395 -2.05 21.64 -4.03
CA ILE A 395 -3.05 20.84 -4.73
C ILE A 395 -4.13 20.38 -3.74
N GLN A 396 -5.38 20.39 -4.15
CA GLN A 396 -6.52 19.99 -3.32
C GLN A 396 -7.46 19.08 -4.09
N TYR A 397 -7.96 18.01 -3.41
CA TYR A 397 -8.91 17.05 -3.95
C TYR A 397 -10.10 16.94 -2.99
N ARG A 398 -11.33 17.03 -3.50
CA ARG A 398 -12.56 16.82 -2.72
C ARG A 398 -13.63 16.11 -3.55
N ASP A 399 -14.72 15.71 -2.90
CA ASP A 399 -15.81 14.97 -3.55
C ASP A 399 -15.29 13.72 -4.30
N PHE A 400 -14.25 13.11 -3.75
CA PHE A 400 -13.52 12.02 -4.36
C PHE A 400 -14.33 10.72 -4.22
N ARG A 401 -14.75 10.16 -5.34
CA ARG A 401 -15.60 8.97 -5.40
C ARG A 401 -15.24 8.09 -6.59
N ILE A 402 -15.46 6.80 -6.44
CA ILE A 402 -15.19 5.79 -7.46
C ILE A 402 -16.37 4.84 -7.57
N LYS A 403 -16.66 4.40 -8.79
CA LYS A 403 -17.56 3.30 -9.09
C LYS A 403 -16.73 2.19 -9.71
N HIS A 404 -16.63 1.06 -9.03
CA HIS A 404 -16.04 -0.14 -9.62
C HIS A 404 -16.99 -0.70 -10.67
N LEU A 405 -16.44 -1.01 -11.83
CA LEU A 405 -17.13 -1.68 -12.93
C LEU A 405 -16.83 -3.17 -12.84
N ALA A 406 -17.48 -3.97 -13.70
CA ALA A 406 -17.26 -5.42 -13.72
C ALA A 406 -15.79 -5.78 -14.02
N ASP A 407 -15.22 -6.71 -13.27
CA ASP A 407 -13.81 -7.09 -13.39
C ASP A 407 -13.54 -7.89 -14.68
N ASP A 408 -14.56 -8.55 -15.22
CA ASP A 408 -14.52 -9.40 -16.41
C ASP A 408 -14.85 -8.65 -17.72
N LEU A 409 -14.75 -7.32 -17.74
CA LEU A 409 -14.93 -6.56 -18.97
C LEU A 409 -13.92 -7.02 -20.03
N PRO A 410 -14.40 -7.32 -21.26
CA PRO A 410 -13.53 -7.80 -22.33
C PRO A 410 -12.52 -6.71 -22.72
N LEU A 411 -11.28 -7.13 -22.99
CA LEU A 411 -10.30 -6.24 -23.59
C LEU A 411 -10.64 -5.99 -25.05
N LEU A 412 -10.53 -4.73 -25.46
CA LEU A 412 -10.59 -4.37 -26.88
C LEU A 412 -9.44 -5.05 -27.63
N LYS A 413 -9.68 -5.41 -28.89
CA LYS A 413 -8.69 -6.06 -29.77
C LYS A 413 -8.20 -5.08 -30.80
N GLN A 414 -6.91 -5.08 -31.10
CA GLN A 414 -6.32 -4.20 -32.11
C GLN A 414 -6.91 -4.45 -33.51
N SER A 415 -7.33 -5.69 -33.80
CA SER A 415 -8.02 -6.01 -35.08
C SER A 415 -9.27 -5.17 -35.33
N ASP A 416 -9.97 -4.79 -34.27
CA ASP A 416 -11.23 -4.05 -34.33
C ASP A 416 -11.00 -2.51 -34.26
N HIS A 417 -9.75 -2.11 -33.97
CA HIS A 417 -9.30 -0.72 -33.89
C HIS A 417 -8.03 -0.53 -34.74
N PRO A 418 -8.13 -0.54 -36.08
CA PRO A 418 -6.95 -0.42 -36.92
C PRO A 418 -6.30 0.97 -36.80
N ILE A 419 -4.98 1.00 -36.77
CA ILE A 419 -4.23 2.25 -36.78
C ILE A 419 -4.18 2.77 -38.23
N PRO A 420 -4.59 4.02 -38.50
CA PRO A 420 -4.49 4.62 -39.81
C PRO A 420 -3.06 4.64 -40.35
N ALA A 421 -2.88 4.40 -41.64
CA ALA A 421 -1.54 4.33 -42.27
C ALA A 421 -0.75 5.65 -42.21
N ASP A 422 -1.44 6.76 -41.99
CA ASP A 422 -0.88 8.10 -41.83
C ASP A 422 -0.80 8.57 -40.37
N ALA A 423 -1.19 7.71 -39.40
CA ALA A 423 -1.08 8.03 -37.96
C ALA A 423 0.36 8.37 -37.60
N VAL A 424 0.52 9.39 -36.78
CA VAL A 424 1.83 9.86 -36.33
C VAL A 424 2.09 9.45 -34.89
N GLY A 425 3.36 9.17 -34.57
CA GLY A 425 3.75 8.83 -33.21
C GLY A 425 3.55 10.00 -32.26
N VAL A 426 3.09 9.72 -31.03
CA VAL A 426 2.97 10.73 -29.96
C VAL A 426 4.33 11.38 -29.72
N ARG A 427 4.32 12.70 -29.54
CA ARG A 427 5.54 13.47 -29.29
C ARG A 427 6.10 13.13 -27.90
N PRO A 428 7.37 12.66 -27.79
CA PRO A 428 7.96 12.35 -26.50
C PRO A 428 8.27 13.60 -25.68
N GLN A 429 8.46 13.40 -24.37
CA GLN A 429 8.80 14.46 -23.43
C GLN A 429 10.25 14.95 -23.63
N GLY A 430 10.46 16.24 -23.44
CA GLY A 430 11.79 16.85 -23.37
C GLY A 430 12.19 17.61 -24.63
N ARG A 431 13.47 18.03 -24.66
CA ARG A 431 14.02 18.77 -25.80
C ARG A 431 14.38 17.79 -26.90
N LEU A 432 13.68 17.90 -28.02
CA LEU A 432 13.92 17.09 -29.21
C LEU A 432 14.97 17.74 -30.14
N PRO A 433 15.70 16.96 -30.96
CA PRO A 433 16.51 17.48 -32.05
C PRO A 433 15.73 18.43 -32.96
N LYS A 434 16.40 19.42 -33.56
CA LYS A 434 15.73 20.43 -34.41
C LYS A 434 15.05 19.83 -35.65
N ASP A 435 15.58 18.70 -36.11
CA ASP A 435 15.12 17.93 -37.27
C ASP A 435 14.22 16.75 -36.90
N TRP A 436 13.86 16.60 -35.62
CA TRP A 436 12.97 15.54 -35.19
C TRP A 436 11.62 15.65 -35.87
N LYS A 437 11.18 14.53 -36.39
CA LYS A 437 9.83 14.37 -36.95
C LYS A 437 9.17 13.17 -36.27
N PRO A 438 7.85 13.22 -36.02
CA PRO A 438 7.16 12.06 -35.48
C PRO A 438 7.27 10.89 -36.49
N PRO A 439 7.46 9.66 -36.01
CA PRO A 439 7.34 8.49 -36.86
C PRO A 439 5.92 8.42 -37.44
N VAL A 440 5.78 7.84 -38.62
CA VAL A 440 4.48 7.62 -39.29
C VAL A 440 4.25 6.13 -39.36
N PHE A 441 3.04 5.69 -38.95
CA PHE A 441 2.64 4.29 -38.99
C PHE A 441 2.67 3.76 -40.44
N GLY A 442 3.17 2.55 -40.64
CA GLY A 442 3.28 1.96 -41.97
C GLY A 442 4.43 2.46 -42.85
N LYS A 443 5.24 3.45 -42.39
CA LYS A 443 6.43 3.96 -43.08
C LYS A 443 7.74 3.58 -42.34
N ARG A 444 7.76 2.38 -41.76
CA ARG A 444 9.00 1.80 -41.15
C ARG A 444 9.89 1.18 -42.21
#